data_795d1c6ee02cfb3916bc34379f79b426
#
_entry.id   795d1c6ee02cfb3916bc34379f79b426
#
_cell.length_a   1.000
_cell.length_b   1.000
_cell.length_c   1.000
_cell.angle_alpha   90.00
_cell.angle_beta   90.00
_cell.angle_gamma   90.00
#
_symmetry.space_group_name_H-M   'P 1'
#
loop_
_entity.id
_entity.type
_entity.pdbx_description
1 polymer ?
#
loop_
_entity_poly.entity_id
_entity_poly.type
_entity_poly.pdbx_seq_one_letter_code
_entity_poly.pdbx_strand_id
1 'polypeptide(L)'
;MDLTNLRQHHEELVNHMKNSGYSTSCIYMYKRQIREILDLDLESWTSYQDIYQYFVSISSNQKDLKWRRSVIGSIEYFDIYGLFPDRRRICSFIEPRGAYHSLNHVYQQLIDYYKTYAERIGKTKDTTIDSESHSGSVFFYHLQQRGCCNLESTEEDDVLSYFLDESGNLIRSAACCKSVRAVLKAGLEVDPIGCKKVLLFLPHLTEHRKNIQMLTDDEICKINQLLDTDTLSLRDKAIINLLLHTGIRGVDIINLKLQSIDWNSDVIRLIQSKTKKELELPLLPSVGNALYDYITIERPKCSFDAVFISAVVPYEPLKVQTIRWIVRKVFGLANIRMNKGDRIGTHLFRHHLTVKLLEKDTALPVISNILGHTSPKSVDPYLHTDFHHLKECALSIESYPVRKGVFDID
;
A
#
# COMPACT_ATOMS: atom_id res chain seq x y z
N MET A 1 19.71 -8.23 -33.13
CA MET A 1 18.76 -7.31 -32.50
C MET A 1 18.65 -6.06 -33.35
N ASP A 2 17.45 -5.59 -33.62
CA ASP A 2 17.24 -4.37 -34.42
C ASP A 2 17.04 -3.17 -33.45
N LEU A 3 17.97 -2.20 -33.52
CA LEU A 3 17.92 -0.94 -32.77
C LEU A 3 17.58 0.24 -33.69
N THR A 4 16.86 -0.02 -34.77
CA THR A 4 16.60 0.99 -35.80
C THR A 4 15.91 2.22 -35.25
N ASN A 5 14.87 2.05 -34.43
CA ASN A 5 14.14 3.17 -33.81
C ASN A 5 15.05 3.97 -32.85
N LEU A 6 15.80 3.27 -32.00
CA LEU A 6 16.72 3.94 -31.06
C LEU A 6 17.81 4.72 -31.83
N ARG A 7 18.38 4.14 -32.89
CA ARG A 7 19.41 4.81 -33.72
C ARG A 7 18.89 6.07 -34.42
N GLN A 8 17.67 6.01 -34.96
CA GLN A 8 17.09 7.10 -35.73
C GLN A 8 16.45 8.19 -34.83
N HIS A 9 15.83 7.80 -33.70
CA HIS A 9 14.95 8.68 -32.94
C HIS A 9 15.37 8.92 -31.47
N HIS A 10 16.55 8.48 -31.03
CA HIS A 10 16.99 8.69 -29.64
C HIS A 10 17.03 10.17 -29.21
N GLU A 11 17.23 11.09 -30.16
CA GLU A 11 17.19 12.52 -29.85
C GLU A 11 15.78 13.00 -29.50
N GLU A 12 14.74 12.40 -30.09
CA GLU A 12 13.35 12.68 -29.73
C GLU A 12 13.06 12.28 -28.28
N LEU A 13 13.57 11.12 -27.85
CA LEU A 13 13.50 10.68 -26.44
C LEU A 13 14.17 11.72 -25.53
N VAL A 14 15.36 12.17 -25.86
CA VAL A 14 16.11 13.17 -25.10
C VAL A 14 15.37 14.52 -25.06
N ASN A 15 14.82 14.95 -26.19
CA ASN A 15 14.06 16.20 -26.25
C ASN A 15 12.75 16.12 -25.49
N HIS A 16 12.04 14.99 -25.56
CA HIS A 16 10.88 14.74 -24.72
C HIS A 16 11.23 14.86 -23.22
N MET A 17 12.35 14.26 -22.79
CA MET A 17 12.80 14.35 -21.40
C MET A 17 13.09 15.80 -20.97
N LYS A 18 13.75 16.60 -21.85
CA LYS A 18 14.00 18.03 -21.58
C LYS A 18 12.69 18.82 -21.43
N ASN A 19 11.78 18.64 -22.39
CA ASN A 19 10.49 19.35 -22.42
C ASN A 19 9.58 18.94 -21.25
N SER A 20 9.72 17.71 -20.79
CA SER A 20 8.99 17.20 -19.62
C SER A 20 9.61 17.58 -18.29
N GLY A 21 10.74 18.30 -18.27
CA GLY A 21 11.39 18.80 -17.06
C GLY A 21 12.21 17.77 -16.27
N TYR A 22 12.73 16.73 -16.94
CA TYR A 22 13.68 15.81 -16.29
C TYR A 22 14.98 16.55 -15.92
N SER A 23 15.60 16.15 -14.79
CA SER A 23 16.84 16.77 -14.35
C SER A 23 17.97 16.54 -15.36
N THR A 24 18.89 17.51 -15.45
CA THR A 24 20.06 17.42 -16.34
C THR A 24 20.90 16.18 -16.08
N SER A 25 21.05 15.77 -14.81
CA SER A 25 21.74 14.54 -14.44
C SER A 25 21.03 13.28 -14.96
N CYS A 26 19.69 13.22 -14.88
CA CYS A 26 18.92 12.12 -15.42
C CYS A 26 19.06 12.03 -16.93
N ILE A 27 18.94 13.17 -17.65
CA ILE A 27 19.11 13.24 -19.10
C ILE A 27 20.52 12.80 -19.50
N TYR A 28 21.56 13.26 -18.77
CA TYR A 28 22.93 12.85 -19.02
C TYR A 28 23.11 11.33 -18.89
N MET A 29 22.49 10.72 -17.87
CA MET A 29 22.54 9.28 -17.64
C MET A 29 21.87 8.49 -18.76
N TYR A 30 20.72 8.97 -19.28
CA TYR A 30 20.09 8.34 -20.45
C TYR A 30 20.95 8.46 -21.70
N LYS A 31 21.49 9.65 -21.99
CA LYS A 31 22.40 9.85 -23.13
C LYS A 31 23.63 8.96 -23.08
N ARG A 32 24.23 8.82 -21.87
CA ARG A 32 25.35 7.93 -21.65
C ARG A 32 24.97 6.48 -21.94
N GLN A 33 23.86 6.01 -21.39
CA GLN A 33 23.42 4.63 -21.57
C GLN A 33 23.03 4.33 -23.03
N ILE A 34 22.37 5.27 -23.72
CA ILE A 34 22.07 5.14 -25.16
C ILE A 34 23.35 4.98 -25.94
N ARG A 35 24.36 5.85 -25.70
CA ARG A 35 25.65 5.75 -26.39
C ARG A 35 26.31 4.41 -26.11
N GLU A 36 26.41 4.00 -24.85
CA GLU A 36 26.98 2.71 -24.46
C GLU A 36 26.29 1.53 -25.16
N ILE A 37 24.96 1.58 -25.36
CA ILE A 37 24.20 0.55 -26.09
C ILE A 37 24.49 0.58 -27.57
N LEU A 38 24.55 1.76 -28.20
CA LEU A 38 24.78 1.92 -29.64
C LEU A 38 26.22 1.58 -30.05
N ASP A 39 27.16 1.69 -29.11
CA ASP A 39 28.59 1.36 -29.30
C ASP A 39 28.88 -0.16 -29.13
N LEU A 40 27.88 -0.96 -28.65
CA LEU A 40 28.05 -2.41 -28.56
C LEU A 40 28.03 -3.07 -29.93
N ASP A 41 28.83 -4.13 -30.08
CA ASP A 41 28.77 -5.01 -31.24
C ASP A 41 27.47 -5.86 -31.19
N LEU A 42 26.48 -5.40 -31.97
CA LEU A 42 25.12 -5.94 -31.94
C LEU A 42 24.99 -7.33 -32.58
N GLU A 43 25.98 -7.82 -33.27
CA GLU A 43 25.95 -9.17 -33.85
C GLU A 43 25.90 -10.25 -32.75
N SER A 44 26.43 -9.94 -31.57
CA SER A 44 26.49 -10.82 -30.42
C SER A 44 25.24 -10.76 -29.51
N TRP A 45 24.27 -9.84 -29.75
CA TRP A 45 23.19 -9.59 -28.84
C TRP A 45 21.79 -9.80 -29.47
N THR A 46 20.93 -10.56 -28.80
CA THR A 46 19.60 -10.90 -29.32
C THR A 46 18.48 -10.11 -28.63
N SER A 47 18.73 -9.61 -27.42
CA SER A 47 17.70 -8.93 -26.59
C SER A 47 18.28 -7.85 -25.69
N TYR A 48 17.43 -6.97 -25.18
CA TYR A 48 17.80 -6.02 -24.10
C TYR A 48 18.17 -6.72 -22.78
N GLN A 49 17.72 -7.95 -22.59
CA GLN A 49 18.14 -8.80 -21.47
C GLN A 49 19.63 -9.13 -21.59
N ASP A 50 20.11 -9.49 -22.77
CA ASP A 50 21.52 -9.79 -23.00
C ASP A 50 22.39 -8.55 -22.77
N ILE A 51 21.95 -7.38 -23.26
CA ILE A 51 22.60 -6.09 -22.98
C ILE A 51 22.68 -5.83 -21.48
N TYR A 52 21.59 -6.04 -20.74
CA TYR A 52 21.61 -5.87 -19.29
C TYR A 52 22.55 -6.86 -18.60
N GLN A 53 22.55 -8.12 -19.01
CA GLN A 53 23.47 -9.14 -18.46
C GLN A 53 24.94 -8.80 -18.72
N TYR A 54 25.25 -8.24 -19.88
CA TYR A 54 26.58 -7.71 -20.14
C TYR A 54 26.98 -6.65 -19.10
N PHE A 55 26.12 -5.67 -18.81
CA PHE A 55 26.42 -4.67 -17.78
C PHE A 55 26.50 -5.30 -16.37
N VAL A 56 25.76 -6.35 -16.10
CA VAL A 56 25.88 -7.12 -14.84
C VAL A 56 27.26 -7.77 -14.73
N SER A 57 27.81 -8.29 -15.82
CA SER A 57 29.11 -8.97 -15.83
C SER A 57 30.29 -8.01 -15.60
N ILE A 58 30.16 -6.74 -16.01
CA ILE A 58 31.25 -5.75 -15.93
C ILE A 58 31.13 -4.78 -14.74
N SER A 59 29.98 -4.74 -14.05
CA SER A 59 29.75 -3.83 -12.91
C SER A 59 29.61 -4.59 -11.61
N SER A 60 30.44 -4.24 -10.63
CA SER A 60 30.33 -4.75 -9.25
C SER A 60 29.41 -3.91 -8.34
N ASN A 61 28.95 -2.75 -8.82
CA ASN A 61 28.20 -1.79 -8.01
C ASN A 61 26.69 -2.01 -8.14
N GLN A 62 26.06 -2.54 -7.10
CA GLN A 62 24.62 -2.81 -7.04
C GLN A 62 23.72 -1.57 -7.25
N LYS A 63 24.19 -0.36 -6.88
CA LYS A 63 23.45 0.88 -7.12
C LYS A 63 23.47 1.25 -8.59
N ASP A 64 24.62 1.08 -9.25
CA ASP A 64 24.75 1.30 -10.68
C ASP A 64 23.90 0.31 -11.48
N LEU A 65 23.94 -0.98 -11.14
CA LEU A 65 23.11 -2.02 -11.78
C LEU A 65 21.62 -1.76 -11.64
N LYS A 66 21.17 -1.35 -10.46
CA LYS A 66 19.76 -1.00 -10.25
C LYS A 66 19.31 0.17 -11.12
N TRP A 67 20.17 1.15 -11.26
CA TRP A 67 19.93 2.31 -12.11
C TRP A 67 19.93 1.90 -13.59
N ARG A 68 20.96 1.19 -14.07
CA ARG A 68 21.07 0.70 -15.45
C ARG A 68 19.85 -0.11 -15.86
N ARG A 69 19.40 -1.01 -15.00
CA ARG A 69 18.19 -1.78 -15.22
C ARG A 69 16.97 -0.89 -15.51
N SER A 70 16.80 0.18 -14.75
CA SER A 70 15.67 1.12 -14.95
C SER A 70 15.78 1.89 -16.25
N VAL A 71 16.98 2.33 -16.62
CA VAL A 71 17.21 3.14 -17.83
C VAL A 71 17.15 2.27 -19.08
N ILE A 72 17.81 1.11 -19.08
CA ILE A 72 17.77 0.16 -20.21
C ILE A 72 16.33 -0.26 -20.49
N GLY A 73 15.52 -0.57 -19.46
CA GLY A 73 14.11 -0.90 -19.65
C GLY A 73 13.27 0.25 -20.22
N SER A 74 13.66 1.49 -19.96
CA SER A 74 12.99 2.64 -20.57
C SER A 74 13.39 2.83 -22.02
N ILE A 75 14.67 2.58 -22.33
CA ILE A 75 15.20 2.63 -23.68
C ILE A 75 14.57 1.52 -24.53
N GLU A 76 14.48 0.28 -23.97
CA GLU A 76 13.76 -0.83 -24.59
C GLU A 76 12.32 -0.46 -24.96
N TYR A 77 11.60 0.13 -24.02
CA TYR A 77 10.21 0.51 -24.22
C TYR A 77 10.05 1.54 -25.33
N PHE A 78 10.96 2.51 -25.39
CA PHE A 78 11.01 3.48 -26.48
C PHE A 78 11.38 2.83 -27.81
N ASP A 79 12.40 1.98 -27.83
CA ASP A 79 12.89 1.34 -29.04
C ASP A 79 11.84 0.41 -29.68
N ILE A 80 11.19 -0.43 -28.86
CA ILE A 80 10.24 -1.43 -29.35
C ILE A 80 8.87 -0.82 -29.67
N TYR A 81 8.37 0.10 -28.82
CA TYR A 81 7.00 0.60 -28.90
C TYR A 81 6.89 2.06 -29.35
N GLY A 82 8.00 2.79 -29.53
CA GLY A 82 8.01 4.22 -29.84
C GLY A 82 7.43 5.10 -28.72
N LEU A 83 7.26 4.55 -27.50
CA LEU A 83 6.64 5.23 -26.39
C LEU A 83 7.66 5.84 -25.45
N PHE A 84 7.40 7.07 -24.99
CA PHE A 84 8.27 7.75 -24.04
C PHE A 84 8.21 7.15 -22.64
N PRO A 85 9.31 7.26 -21.85
CA PRO A 85 9.37 6.69 -20.53
C PRO A 85 8.31 7.31 -19.61
N ASP A 86 7.54 6.44 -18.97
CA ASP A 86 6.61 6.77 -17.89
C ASP A 86 6.97 5.96 -16.64
N ARG A 87 6.16 6.09 -15.56
CA ARG A 87 6.38 5.33 -14.31
C ARG A 87 5.80 3.92 -14.33
N ARG A 88 5.11 3.52 -15.38
CA ARG A 88 4.44 2.22 -15.52
C ARG A 88 5.24 1.23 -16.34
N ARG A 89 6.53 1.29 -16.30
CA ARG A 89 7.42 0.52 -17.18
C ARG A 89 7.25 -0.98 -17.00
N ILE A 90 6.98 -1.65 -18.09
CA ILE A 90 7.13 -3.08 -18.24
C ILE A 90 8.47 -3.28 -18.94
N CYS A 91 9.45 -3.85 -18.24
CA CYS A 91 10.73 -4.23 -18.84
C CYS A 91 10.67 -5.73 -19.13
N SER A 92 10.93 -6.15 -20.37
CA SER A 92 10.87 -7.55 -20.79
C SER A 92 11.91 -8.42 -20.06
N PHE A 93 13.05 -7.84 -19.70
CA PHE A 93 14.14 -8.53 -19.00
C PHE A 93 14.02 -8.46 -17.46
N ILE A 94 12.94 -7.91 -16.92
CA ILE A 94 12.63 -8.04 -15.52
C ILE A 94 11.75 -9.28 -15.37
N GLU A 95 12.33 -10.37 -14.91
CA GLU A 95 11.55 -11.53 -14.54
C GLU A 95 10.41 -11.11 -13.60
N PRO A 96 9.18 -11.45 -13.93
CA PRO A 96 8.06 -11.16 -13.08
C PRO A 96 8.30 -11.74 -11.69
N ARG A 97 8.35 -10.88 -10.66
CA ARG A 97 8.57 -11.31 -9.28
C ARG A 97 7.23 -11.63 -8.63
N GLY A 98 7.19 -12.73 -7.92
CA GLY A 98 6.02 -13.11 -7.12
C GLY A 98 5.74 -14.61 -7.21
N ALA A 99 5.11 -15.15 -6.18
CA ALA A 99 4.83 -16.57 -6.08
C ALA A 99 4.09 -17.11 -7.31
N TYR A 100 3.15 -16.34 -7.89
CA TYR A 100 2.39 -16.71 -9.07
C TYR A 100 3.28 -17.17 -10.25
N HIS A 101 4.34 -16.43 -10.55
CA HIS A 101 5.23 -16.73 -11.69
C HIS A 101 6.13 -17.94 -11.45
N SER A 102 6.27 -18.36 -10.19
CA SER A 102 7.04 -19.55 -9.80
C SER A 102 6.17 -20.78 -9.64
N LEU A 103 4.85 -20.66 -9.83
CA LEU A 103 3.91 -21.79 -9.77
C LEU A 103 4.03 -22.67 -11.01
N ASN A 104 3.76 -23.96 -10.83
CA ASN A 104 3.49 -24.86 -11.94
C ASN A 104 2.17 -24.48 -12.64
N HIS A 105 1.97 -25.01 -13.84
CA HIS A 105 0.81 -24.70 -14.68
C HIS A 105 -0.55 -25.00 -14.02
N VAL A 106 -0.64 -26.09 -13.23
CA VAL A 106 -1.88 -26.47 -12.54
C VAL A 106 -2.32 -25.41 -11.54
N TYR A 107 -1.39 -24.93 -10.72
CA TYR A 107 -1.68 -23.91 -9.73
C TYR A 107 -1.89 -22.52 -10.36
N GLN A 108 -1.18 -22.20 -11.46
CA GLN A 108 -1.44 -20.97 -12.22
C GLN A 108 -2.88 -20.96 -12.76
N GLN A 109 -3.33 -22.06 -13.36
CA GLN A 109 -4.70 -22.19 -13.87
C GLN A 109 -5.76 -21.96 -12.79
N LEU A 110 -5.56 -22.46 -11.57
CA LEU A 110 -6.49 -22.21 -10.45
C LEU A 110 -6.56 -20.74 -10.06
N ILE A 111 -5.41 -20.05 -10.04
CA ILE A 111 -5.38 -18.60 -9.74
C ILE A 111 -6.04 -17.80 -10.86
N ASP A 112 -5.78 -18.11 -12.11
CA ASP A 112 -6.36 -17.39 -13.26
C ASP A 112 -7.87 -17.64 -13.35
N TYR A 113 -8.28 -18.87 -13.08
CA TYR A 113 -9.70 -19.19 -12.96
C TYR A 113 -10.39 -18.39 -11.86
N TYR A 114 -9.75 -18.29 -10.66
CA TYR A 114 -10.28 -17.50 -9.57
C TYR A 114 -10.48 -16.02 -9.97
N LYS A 115 -9.52 -15.40 -10.66
CA LYS A 115 -9.63 -14.01 -11.12
C LYS A 115 -10.82 -13.82 -12.04
N THR A 116 -10.91 -14.65 -13.08
CA THR A 116 -12.03 -14.63 -14.05
C THR A 116 -13.39 -14.88 -13.37
N TYR A 117 -13.43 -15.84 -12.43
CA TYR A 117 -14.62 -16.15 -11.65
C TYR A 117 -15.08 -14.94 -10.80
N ALA A 118 -14.15 -14.32 -10.08
CA ALA A 118 -14.43 -13.17 -9.22
C ALA A 118 -14.89 -11.93 -10.01
N GLU A 119 -14.29 -11.67 -11.17
CA GLU A 119 -14.70 -10.62 -12.09
C GLU A 119 -16.10 -10.88 -12.64
N ARG A 120 -16.39 -12.11 -13.08
CA ARG A 120 -17.70 -12.53 -13.60
C ARG A 120 -18.83 -12.33 -12.59
N ILE A 121 -18.59 -12.63 -11.33
CA ILE A 121 -19.60 -12.44 -10.27
C ILE A 121 -19.80 -10.95 -9.94
N GLY A 122 -18.81 -10.09 -10.18
CA GLY A 122 -18.88 -8.64 -9.95
C GLY A 122 -19.07 -8.21 -8.50
N LYS A 123 -18.93 -9.14 -7.53
CA LYS A 123 -19.12 -8.86 -6.09
C LYS A 123 -17.84 -8.40 -5.38
N THR A 124 -16.69 -8.65 -5.98
CA THR A 124 -15.38 -8.42 -5.36
C THR A 124 -14.67 -7.27 -6.06
N LYS A 125 -14.08 -6.34 -5.28
CA LYS A 125 -13.29 -5.23 -5.83
C LYS A 125 -11.95 -5.76 -6.36
N ASP A 126 -11.40 -5.17 -7.43
CA ASP A 126 -10.13 -5.55 -8.05
C ASP A 126 -9.00 -5.72 -7.03
N THR A 127 -8.87 -4.76 -6.09
CA THR A 127 -7.87 -4.83 -5.02
C THR A 127 -8.05 -6.02 -4.07
N THR A 128 -9.27 -6.54 -3.93
CA THR A 128 -9.55 -7.74 -3.15
C THR A 128 -9.19 -8.98 -3.95
N ILE A 129 -9.55 -9.00 -5.25
CA ILE A 129 -9.16 -10.08 -6.17
C ILE A 129 -7.64 -10.23 -6.20
N ASP A 130 -6.90 -9.12 -6.35
CA ASP A 130 -5.44 -9.11 -6.33
C ASP A 130 -4.87 -9.64 -5.01
N SER A 131 -5.44 -9.22 -3.88
CA SER A 131 -4.98 -9.67 -2.55
C SER A 131 -5.26 -11.14 -2.30
N GLU A 132 -6.43 -11.65 -2.72
CA GLU A 132 -6.81 -13.06 -2.57
C GLU A 132 -6.00 -13.93 -3.54
N SER A 133 -5.82 -13.51 -4.79
CA SER A 133 -4.95 -14.16 -5.79
C SER A 133 -3.50 -14.24 -5.30
N HIS A 134 -2.98 -13.16 -4.72
CA HIS A 134 -1.65 -13.17 -4.13
C HIS A 134 -1.54 -14.16 -2.97
N SER A 135 -2.50 -14.17 -2.05
CA SER A 135 -2.53 -15.10 -0.92
C SER A 135 -2.62 -16.55 -1.37
N GLY A 136 -3.47 -16.84 -2.37
CA GLY A 136 -3.57 -18.14 -3.00
C GLY A 136 -2.28 -18.57 -3.66
N SER A 137 -1.63 -17.65 -4.42
CA SER A 137 -0.36 -17.95 -5.08
C SER A 137 0.75 -18.29 -4.08
N VAL A 138 0.86 -17.54 -2.96
CA VAL A 138 1.85 -17.83 -1.91
C VAL A 138 1.55 -19.18 -1.23
N PHE A 139 0.28 -19.51 -1.02
CA PHE A 139 -0.13 -20.80 -0.47
C PHE A 139 0.22 -21.97 -1.41
N PHE A 140 -0.14 -21.87 -2.69
CA PHE A 140 0.19 -22.90 -3.67
C PHE A 140 1.70 -23.04 -3.89
N TYR A 141 2.45 -21.94 -3.82
CA TYR A 141 3.91 -21.99 -3.85
C TYR A 141 4.47 -22.76 -2.66
N HIS A 142 3.92 -22.57 -1.47
CA HIS A 142 4.30 -23.37 -0.30
C HIS A 142 4.04 -24.86 -0.52
N LEU A 143 2.86 -25.24 -1.00
CA LEU A 143 2.55 -26.65 -1.32
C LEU A 143 3.53 -27.22 -2.35
N GLN A 144 3.83 -26.47 -3.41
CA GLN A 144 4.79 -26.86 -4.44
C GLN A 144 6.20 -27.09 -3.85
N GLN A 145 6.66 -26.24 -2.92
CA GLN A 145 7.94 -26.42 -2.24
C GLN A 145 7.98 -27.67 -1.35
N ARG A 146 6.83 -28.16 -0.88
CA ARG A 146 6.70 -29.41 -0.14
C ARG A 146 6.54 -30.65 -1.05
N GLY A 147 6.63 -30.45 -2.36
CA GLY A 147 6.55 -31.53 -3.35
C GLY A 147 5.15 -31.83 -3.89
N CYS A 148 4.13 -31.07 -3.46
CA CYS A 148 2.76 -31.24 -3.96
C CYS A 148 2.63 -30.60 -5.34
N CYS A 149 2.54 -31.42 -6.40
CA CYS A 149 2.40 -30.92 -7.78
C CYS A 149 0.95 -30.54 -8.14
N ASN A 150 -0.04 -31.01 -7.38
CA ASN A 150 -1.47 -30.73 -7.51
C ASN A 150 -2.14 -30.80 -6.13
N LEU A 151 -3.43 -30.43 -6.05
CA LEU A 151 -4.16 -30.43 -4.78
C LEU A 151 -4.55 -31.83 -4.29
N GLU A 152 -4.69 -32.80 -5.19
CA GLU A 152 -5.02 -34.17 -4.81
C GLU A 152 -3.87 -34.86 -4.05
N SER A 153 -2.61 -34.54 -4.38
CA SER A 153 -1.42 -35.08 -3.72
C SER A 153 -1.12 -34.41 -2.36
N THR A 154 -1.85 -33.36 -1.98
CA THR A 154 -1.62 -32.59 -0.76
C THR A 154 -2.13 -33.34 0.48
N GLU A 155 -1.32 -33.43 1.52
CA GLU A 155 -1.68 -33.99 2.81
C GLU A 155 -2.04 -32.87 3.83
N GLU A 156 -2.68 -33.24 4.95
CA GLU A 156 -3.12 -32.29 5.97
C GLU A 156 -1.94 -31.48 6.54
N ASP A 157 -0.80 -32.14 6.80
CA ASP A 157 0.39 -31.50 7.32
C ASP A 157 0.96 -30.43 6.37
N ASP A 158 0.87 -30.63 5.06
CA ASP A 158 1.30 -29.66 4.05
C ASP A 158 0.49 -28.37 4.16
N VAL A 159 -0.80 -28.47 4.45
CA VAL A 159 -1.70 -27.33 4.62
C VAL A 159 -1.48 -26.66 5.97
N LEU A 160 -1.41 -27.45 7.05
CA LEU A 160 -1.28 -26.92 8.42
C LEU A 160 0.04 -26.20 8.62
N SER A 161 1.16 -26.73 8.08
CA SER A 161 2.48 -26.10 8.18
C SER A 161 2.57 -24.72 7.50
N TYR A 162 1.63 -24.37 6.62
CA TYR A 162 1.53 -23.01 6.07
C TYR A 162 0.97 -22.03 7.09
N PHE A 163 0.10 -22.46 7.98
CA PHE A 163 -0.61 -21.59 8.94
C PHE A 163 -0.05 -21.65 10.35
N LEU A 164 0.56 -22.76 10.74
CA LEU A 164 1.05 -23.06 12.08
C LEU A 164 2.55 -23.39 12.05
N ASP A 165 3.27 -23.01 13.11
CA ASP A 165 4.62 -23.48 13.35
C ASP A 165 4.62 -24.87 14.03
N GLU A 166 5.81 -25.44 14.23
CA GLU A 166 6.00 -26.74 14.89
C GLU A 166 5.44 -26.77 16.35
N SER A 167 5.29 -25.64 16.97
CA SER A 167 4.72 -25.48 18.31
C SER A 167 3.18 -25.24 18.28
N GLY A 168 2.56 -25.22 17.08
CA GLY A 168 1.13 -24.95 16.92
C GLY A 168 0.75 -23.46 16.98
N ASN A 169 1.72 -22.55 17.01
CA ASN A 169 1.44 -21.11 17.00
C ASN A 169 1.11 -20.62 15.59
N LEU A 170 0.22 -19.62 15.52
CA LEU A 170 -0.18 -19.02 14.25
C LEU A 170 0.95 -18.21 13.61
N ILE A 171 1.41 -18.63 12.44
CA ILE A 171 2.34 -17.86 11.58
C ILE A 171 1.61 -17.08 10.47
N ARG A 172 0.34 -17.42 10.18
CA ARG A 172 -0.51 -16.72 9.21
C ARG A 172 -1.83 -16.28 9.86
N SER A 173 -2.36 -15.15 9.39
CA SER A 173 -3.60 -14.58 9.93
C SER A 173 -4.85 -15.33 9.44
N ALA A 174 -5.96 -15.23 10.19
CA ALA A 174 -7.28 -15.70 9.75
C ALA A 174 -7.72 -15.04 8.43
N ALA A 175 -7.33 -13.78 8.18
CA ALA A 175 -7.60 -13.11 6.91
C ALA A 175 -6.89 -13.80 5.73
N CYS A 176 -5.64 -14.27 5.92
CA CYS A 176 -4.93 -15.05 4.90
C CYS A 176 -5.66 -16.38 4.62
N CYS A 177 -6.09 -17.10 5.66
CA CYS A 177 -6.86 -18.34 5.52
C CYS A 177 -8.19 -18.09 4.79
N LYS A 178 -8.87 -16.98 5.07
CA LYS A 178 -10.09 -16.57 4.37
C LYS A 178 -9.84 -16.31 2.88
N SER A 179 -8.74 -15.67 2.54
CA SER A 179 -8.34 -15.41 1.14
C SER A 179 -8.05 -16.72 0.40
N VAL A 180 -7.26 -17.63 0.99
CA VAL A 180 -6.99 -18.97 0.42
C VAL A 180 -8.29 -19.75 0.24
N ARG A 181 -9.17 -19.72 1.23
CA ARG A 181 -10.50 -20.36 1.15
C ARG A 181 -11.37 -19.83 0.01
N ALA A 182 -11.28 -18.52 -0.29
CA ALA A 182 -12.02 -17.91 -1.40
C ALA A 182 -11.53 -18.45 -2.75
N VAL A 183 -10.21 -18.57 -2.93
CA VAL A 183 -9.60 -19.12 -4.14
C VAL A 183 -9.99 -20.59 -4.32
N LEU A 184 -9.87 -21.42 -3.27
CA LEU A 184 -10.22 -22.84 -3.33
C LEU A 184 -11.71 -23.07 -3.58
N LYS A 185 -12.60 -22.22 -3.02
CA LYS A 185 -14.06 -22.32 -3.29
C LYS A 185 -14.40 -22.05 -4.73
N ALA A 186 -13.75 -21.08 -5.37
CA ALA A 186 -13.92 -20.85 -6.80
C ALA A 186 -13.35 -22.02 -7.62
N GLY A 187 -12.20 -22.55 -7.19
CA GLY A 187 -11.55 -23.69 -7.81
C GLY A 187 -12.36 -25.00 -7.81
N LEU A 188 -13.40 -25.12 -6.98
CA LEU A 188 -14.31 -26.28 -6.96
C LEU A 188 -15.00 -26.53 -8.32
N GLU A 189 -15.12 -25.53 -9.19
CA GLU A 189 -15.69 -25.69 -10.53
C GLU A 189 -14.70 -26.36 -11.50
N VAL A 190 -13.39 -26.28 -11.24
CA VAL A 190 -12.32 -26.78 -12.12
C VAL A 190 -11.66 -28.04 -11.55
N ASP A 191 -11.39 -28.04 -10.26
CA ASP A 191 -10.80 -29.17 -9.52
C ASP A 191 -11.63 -29.44 -8.25
N PRO A 192 -12.78 -30.15 -8.39
CA PRO A 192 -13.67 -30.39 -7.25
C PRO A 192 -13.07 -31.32 -6.19
N ILE A 193 -12.23 -32.30 -6.60
CA ILE A 193 -11.66 -33.28 -5.67
C ILE A 193 -10.54 -32.63 -4.85
N GLY A 194 -9.55 -32.08 -5.51
CA GLY A 194 -8.39 -31.46 -4.86
C GLY A 194 -8.79 -30.24 -4.00
N CYS A 195 -9.62 -29.35 -4.55
CA CYS A 195 -10.09 -28.20 -3.79
C CYS A 195 -10.92 -28.58 -2.56
N LYS A 196 -11.81 -29.59 -2.66
CA LYS A 196 -12.59 -30.09 -1.53
C LYS A 196 -11.70 -30.69 -0.45
N LYS A 197 -10.70 -31.50 -0.85
CA LYS A 197 -9.72 -32.11 0.06
C LYS A 197 -9.00 -31.02 0.87
N VAL A 198 -8.40 -30.03 0.19
CA VAL A 198 -7.64 -28.95 0.85
C VAL A 198 -8.53 -28.05 1.69
N LEU A 199 -9.77 -27.78 1.25
CA LEU A 199 -10.75 -27.01 2.05
C LEU A 199 -11.07 -27.67 3.40
N LEU A 200 -11.06 -29.01 3.48
CA LEU A 200 -11.27 -29.75 4.73
C LEU A 200 -10.06 -29.62 5.67
N PHE A 201 -8.85 -29.53 5.14
CA PHE A 201 -7.61 -29.37 5.90
C PHE A 201 -7.36 -27.94 6.39
N LEU A 202 -8.07 -26.93 5.83
CA LEU A 202 -7.87 -25.56 6.25
C LEU A 202 -8.27 -25.35 7.72
N PRO A 203 -7.36 -24.81 8.56
CA PRO A 203 -7.65 -24.62 9.98
C PRO A 203 -8.79 -23.63 10.19
N HIS A 204 -9.55 -23.83 11.28
CA HIS A 204 -10.53 -22.86 11.73
C HIS A 204 -9.83 -21.82 12.61
N LEU A 205 -9.43 -20.69 12.00
CA LEU A 205 -8.73 -19.63 12.70
C LEU A 205 -9.72 -18.56 13.18
N THR A 206 -9.71 -18.30 14.49
CA THR A 206 -10.46 -17.19 15.08
C THR A 206 -9.62 -15.92 15.07
N GLU A 207 -10.23 -14.81 14.70
CA GLU A 207 -9.58 -13.50 14.83
C GLU A 207 -9.66 -13.05 16.28
N HIS A 208 -8.55 -13.07 17.00
CA HIS A 208 -8.47 -12.36 18.26
C HIS A 208 -8.54 -10.85 17.98
N ARG A 209 -9.50 -10.17 18.62
CA ARG A 209 -9.59 -8.70 18.54
C ARG A 209 -8.31 -8.12 19.13
N LYS A 210 -7.49 -7.50 18.29
CA LYS A 210 -6.29 -6.80 18.73
C LYS A 210 -6.70 -5.42 19.22
N ASN A 211 -6.11 -4.97 20.32
CA ASN A 211 -6.30 -3.60 20.79
C ASN A 211 -5.96 -2.63 19.66
N ILE A 212 -6.82 -1.63 19.49
CA ILE A 212 -6.59 -0.60 18.48
C ILE A 212 -5.42 0.25 18.93
N GLN A 213 -4.38 0.28 18.12
CA GLN A 213 -3.28 1.22 18.34
C GLN A 213 -3.66 2.56 17.72
N MET A 214 -3.40 3.64 18.46
CA MET A 214 -3.57 5.03 18.04
C MET A 214 -2.30 5.82 18.37
N LEU A 215 -2.21 7.04 17.88
CA LEU A 215 -1.15 7.98 18.28
C LEU A 215 -1.45 8.50 19.69
N THR A 216 -0.41 8.60 20.49
CA THR A 216 -0.48 9.25 21.81
C THR A 216 -0.38 10.76 21.67
N ASP A 217 -0.75 11.51 22.72
CA ASP A 217 -0.63 12.97 22.71
C ASP A 217 0.83 13.44 22.61
N ASP A 218 1.79 12.69 23.20
CA ASP A 218 3.23 12.93 23.05
C ASP A 218 3.69 12.72 21.61
N GLU A 219 3.24 11.64 20.94
CA GLU A 219 3.54 11.41 19.52
C GLU A 219 2.99 12.54 18.63
N ILE A 220 1.77 13.01 18.91
CA ILE A 220 1.15 14.13 18.20
C ILE A 220 1.95 15.42 18.44
N CYS A 221 2.36 15.70 19.66
CA CYS A 221 3.19 16.87 19.98
C CYS A 221 4.50 16.86 19.18
N LYS A 222 5.20 15.73 19.11
CA LYS A 222 6.42 15.58 18.31
C LYS A 222 6.18 15.78 16.80
N ILE A 223 5.05 15.27 16.29
CA ILE A 223 4.67 15.49 14.89
C ILE A 223 4.42 16.98 14.64
N ASN A 224 3.67 17.67 15.51
CA ASN A 224 3.39 19.10 15.36
C ASN A 224 4.67 19.93 15.41
N GLN A 225 5.58 19.66 16.35
CA GLN A 225 6.89 20.30 16.39
C GLN A 225 7.67 20.13 15.07
N LEU A 226 7.61 18.95 14.47
CA LEU A 226 8.25 18.70 13.18
C LEU A 226 7.58 19.46 12.02
N LEU A 227 6.25 19.62 12.05
CA LEU A 227 5.50 20.39 11.04
C LEU A 227 5.88 21.89 11.05
N ASP A 228 6.28 22.43 12.21
CA ASP A 228 6.72 23.82 12.37
C ASP A 228 8.15 24.05 11.82
N THR A 229 8.89 22.99 11.49
CA THR A 229 10.23 23.10 10.92
C THR A 229 10.22 23.10 9.39
N ASP A 230 11.32 23.51 8.75
CA ASP A 230 11.51 23.45 7.30
C ASP A 230 12.05 22.09 6.81
N THR A 231 12.03 21.08 7.67
CA THR A 231 12.56 19.73 7.36
C THR A 231 11.67 18.98 6.37
N LEU A 232 10.37 19.27 6.37
CA LEU A 232 9.38 18.66 5.50
C LEU A 232 9.03 19.55 4.31
N SER A 233 8.77 18.95 3.15
CA SER A 233 8.19 19.66 2.02
C SER A 233 6.76 20.14 2.34
N LEU A 234 6.31 21.20 1.67
CA LEU A 234 4.95 21.73 1.86
C LEU A 234 3.90 20.66 1.52
N ARG A 235 4.17 19.80 0.53
CA ARG A 235 3.32 18.68 0.21
C ARG A 235 3.18 17.70 1.39
N ASP A 236 4.30 17.31 1.99
CA ASP A 236 4.31 16.35 3.09
C ASP A 236 3.62 16.95 4.32
N LYS A 237 3.85 18.27 4.60
CA LYS A 237 3.14 19.02 5.65
C LYS A 237 1.63 19.04 5.43
N ALA A 238 1.17 19.34 4.21
CA ALA A 238 -0.26 19.37 3.87
C ALA A 238 -0.92 17.99 4.06
N ILE A 239 -0.26 16.91 3.63
CA ILE A 239 -0.76 15.52 3.81
C ILE A 239 -0.88 15.17 5.30
N ILE A 240 0.12 15.50 6.12
CA ILE A 240 0.09 15.17 7.55
C ILE A 240 -0.97 16.00 8.28
N ASN A 241 -1.13 17.29 7.97
CA ASN A 241 -2.21 18.12 8.52
C ASN A 241 -3.60 17.56 8.18
N LEU A 242 -3.83 17.14 6.93
CA LEU A 242 -5.06 16.45 6.54
C LEU A 242 -5.30 15.18 7.38
N LEU A 243 -4.28 14.33 7.54
CA LEU A 243 -4.41 13.12 8.34
C LEU A 243 -4.73 13.40 9.80
N LEU A 244 -4.04 14.37 10.41
CA LEU A 244 -4.19 14.74 11.82
C LEU A 244 -5.58 15.28 12.13
N HIS A 245 -6.05 16.23 11.33
CA HIS A 245 -7.23 17.02 11.66
C HIS A 245 -8.53 16.44 11.07
N THR A 246 -8.46 15.61 10.02
CA THR A 246 -9.66 15.08 9.38
C THR A 246 -9.80 13.56 9.49
N GLY A 247 -8.73 12.85 9.84
CA GLY A 247 -8.74 11.40 9.86
C GLY A 247 -9.07 10.76 8.50
N ILE A 248 -8.92 11.49 7.40
CA ILE A 248 -9.21 11.04 6.03
C ILE A 248 -8.40 9.79 5.67
N ARG A 249 -8.95 8.91 4.83
CA ARG A 249 -8.20 7.72 4.39
C ARG A 249 -7.13 8.09 3.37
N GLY A 250 -5.99 7.41 3.42
CA GLY A 250 -4.88 7.66 2.48
C GLY A 250 -5.29 7.54 1.00
N VAL A 251 -6.24 6.66 0.67
CA VAL A 251 -6.78 6.54 -0.70
C VAL A 251 -7.65 7.75 -1.09
N ASP A 252 -8.32 8.37 -0.14
CA ASP A 252 -9.15 9.55 -0.40
C ASP A 252 -8.28 10.81 -0.55
N ILE A 253 -7.11 10.86 0.13
CA ILE A 253 -6.12 11.95 -0.06
C ILE A 253 -5.58 11.96 -1.49
N ILE A 254 -5.21 10.81 -2.06
CA ILE A 254 -4.66 10.77 -3.42
C ILE A 254 -5.70 11.10 -4.49
N ASN A 255 -6.97 10.89 -4.19
CA ASN A 255 -8.10 11.19 -5.09
C ASN A 255 -8.70 12.58 -4.85
N LEU A 256 -8.15 13.36 -3.90
CA LEU A 256 -8.60 14.72 -3.65
C LEU A 256 -8.28 15.61 -4.85
N LYS A 257 -9.29 16.31 -5.36
CA LYS A 257 -9.18 17.19 -6.51
C LYS A 257 -9.12 18.66 -6.08
N LEU A 258 -8.53 19.52 -6.90
CA LEU A 258 -8.47 20.96 -6.62
C LEU A 258 -9.87 21.55 -6.40
N GLN A 259 -10.85 21.13 -7.21
CA GLN A 259 -12.26 21.55 -7.06
C GLN A 259 -12.98 20.99 -5.83
N SER A 260 -12.38 20.01 -5.14
CA SER A 260 -12.93 19.46 -3.89
C SER A 260 -12.77 20.42 -2.71
N ILE A 261 -11.91 21.44 -2.83
CA ILE A 261 -11.63 22.40 -1.79
C ILE A 261 -12.46 23.67 -2.07
N ASP A 262 -13.47 23.89 -1.26
CA ASP A 262 -14.29 25.10 -1.30
C ASP A 262 -13.72 26.12 -0.29
N TRP A 263 -12.89 27.01 -0.80
CA TRP A 263 -12.21 28.06 -0.01
C TRP A 263 -13.17 29.13 0.52
N ASN A 264 -14.34 29.29 -0.10
CA ASN A 264 -15.31 30.30 0.33
C ASN A 264 -16.17 29.82 1.49
N SER A 265 -16.47 28.51 1.49
CA SER A 265 -17.30 27.87 2.53
C SER A 265 -16.50 27.16 3.60
N ASP A 266 -15.17 27.20 3.51
CA ASP A 266 -14.24 26.48 4.40
C ASP A 266 -14.53 24.98 4.52
N VAL A 267 -14.74 24.30 3.38
CA VAL A 267 -15.16 22.90 3.34
C VAL A 267 -14.37 22.10 2.29
N ILE A 268 -14.06 20.86 2.60
CA ILE A 268 -13.56 19.86 1.65
C ILE A 268 -14.69 18.88 1.32
N ARG A 269 -15.10 18.79 0.04
CA ARG A 269 -16.12 17.84 -0.45
C ARG A 269 -15.48 16.77 -1.31
N LEU A 270 -15.74 15.51 -0.98
CA LEU A 270 -15.21 14.39 -1.74
C LEU A 270 -16.12 13.16 -1.69
N ILE A 271 -15.97 12.28 -2.68
CA ILE A 271 -16.61 10.97 -2.68
C ILE A 271 -15.58 9.95 -2.21
N GLN A 272 -15.86 9.28 -1.10
CA GLN A 272 -14.96 8.28 -0.53
C GLN A 272 -14.77 7.09 -1.48
N SER A 273 -13.53 6.71 -1.73
CA SER A 273 -13.18 5.60 -2.64
C SER A 273 -13.70 4.25 -2.17
N LYS A 274 -13.68 4.01 -0.86
CA LYS A 274 -14.08 2.72 -0.27
C LYS A 274 -15.59 2.56 -0.16
N THR A 275 -16.31 3.61 0.27
CA THR A 275 -17.71 3.54 0.64
C THR A 275 -18.65 4.14 -0.42
N LYS A 276 -18.07 4.89 -1.38
CA LYS A 276 -18.79 5.65 -2.41
C LYS A 276 -19.77 6.70 -1.85
N LYS A 277 -19.63 7.05 -0.57
CA LYS A 277 -20.42 8.09 0.09
C LYS A 277 -19.76 9.45 -0.10
N GLU A 278 -20.58 10.47 -0.24
CA GLU A 278 -20.15 11.85 -0.13
C GLU A 278 -19.69 12.11 1.31
N LEU A 279 -18.62 12.85 1.43
CA LEU A 279 -18.02 13.27 2.70
C LEU A 279 -17.74 14.75 2.61
N GLU A 280 -18.25 15.50 3.57
CA GLU A 280 -17.96 16.90 3.78
C GLU A 280 -17.14 17.04 5.06
N LEU A 281 -15.99 17.69 4.96
CA LEU A 281 -15.06 17.90 6.06
C LEU A 281 -14.78 19.38 6.23
N PRO A 282 -14.70 19.90 7.45
CA PRO A 282 -14.32 21.30 7.68
C PRO A 282 -12.87 21.54 7.23
N LEU A 283 -12.64 22.63 6.52
CA LEU A 283 -11.32 23.12 6.16
C LEU A 283 -10.77 23.97 7.29
N LEU A 284 -10.20 23.35 8.31
CA LEU A 284 -9.59 24.05 9.43
C LEU A 284 -8.41 24.92 8.96
N PRO A 285 -8.13 26.05 9.62
CA PRO A 285 -7.04 26.96 9.22
C PRO A 285 -5.69 26.27 9.05
N SER A 286 -5.32 25.34 9.93
CA SER A 286 -4.07 24.57 9.83
C SER A 286 -4.01 23.71 8.57
N VAL A 287 -5.13 23.14 8.16
CA VAL A 287 -5.24 22.32 6.95
C VAL A 287 -5.29 23.21 5.71
N GLY A 288 -6.10 24.28 5.76
CA GLY A 288 -6.27 25.22 4.66
C GLY A 288 -4.97 25.93 4.28
N ASN A 289 -4.26 26.47 5.26
CA ASN A 289 -2.98 27.14 5.04
C ASN A 289 -1.93 26.17 4.45
N ALA A 290 -1.80 24.97 5.02
CA ALA A 290 -0.86 23.98 4.50
C ALA A 290 -1.19 23.51 3.06
N LEU A 291 -2.47 23.39 2.73
CA LEU A 291 -2.92 23.08 1.36
C LEU A 291 -2.65 24.26 0.41
N TYR A 292 -2.94 25.47 0.84
CA TYR A 292 -2.71 26.69 0.07
C TYR A 292 -1.23 26.86 -0.26
N ASP A 293 -0.36 26.76 0.73
CA ASP A 293 1.09 26.88 0.56
C ASP A 293 1.61 25.82 -0.42
N TYR A 294 1.18 24.57 -0.25
CA TYR A 294 1.58 23.51 -1.19
C TYR A 294 1.09 23.79 -2.60
N ILE A 295 -0.18 24.15 -2.78
CA ILE A 295 -0.79 24.35 -4.11
C ILE A 295 -0.16 25.54 -4.84
N THR A 296 0.13 26.61 -4.13
CA THR A 296 0.63 27.86 -4.74
C THR A 296 2.14 27.90 -4.91
N ILE A 297 2.89 27.28 -4.00
CA ILE A 297 4.35 27.42 -3.94
C ILE A 297 5.07 26.18 -4.51
N GLU A 298 4.67 24.96 -4.09
CA GLU A 298 5.45 23.76 -4.37
C GLU A 298 4.82 22.83 -5.42
N ARG A 299 3.49 22.87 -5.59
CA ARG A 299 2.80 21.96 -6.50
C ARG A 299 3.28 22.16 -7.94
N PRO A 300 3.79 21.08 -8.63
CA PRO A 300 4.20 21.20 -10.02
C PRO A 300 3.03 21.61 -10.92
N LYS A 301 3.30 22.46 -11.91
CA LYS A 301 2.34 22.79 -12.96
C LYS A 301 2.15 21.58 -13.88
N CYS A 302 0.94 21.05 -13.93
CA CYS A 302 0.57 19.87 -14.73
C CYS A 302 -0.92 19.92 -15.09
N SER A 303 -1.33 19.07 -16.03
CA SER A 303 -2.72 18.98 -16.50
C SER A 303 -3.66 18.22 -15.55
N PHE A 304 -3.14 17.58 -14.51
CA PHE A 304 -3.95 16.81 -13.56
C PHE A 304 -4.69 17.72 -12.58
N ASP A 305 -5.95 17.41 -12.33
CA ASP A 305 -6.80 18.08 -11.35
C ASP A 305 -6.59 17.58 -9.89
N ALA A 306 -5.82 16.51 -9.69
CA ALA A 306 -5.48 16.01 -8.37
C ALA A 306 -4.69 17.06 -7.57
N VAL A 307 -5.01 17.21 -6.28
CA VAL A 307 -4.27 18.12 -5.39
C VAL A 307 -2.82 17.67 -5.27
N PHE A 308 -2.60 16.41 -4.93
CA PHE A 308 -1.27 15.90 -4.62
C PHE A 308 -0.62 15.21 -5.81
N ILE A 309 0.48 15.82 -6.26
CA ILE A 309 1.26 15.41 -7.41
C ILE A 309 2.65 14.92 -6.97
N SER A 310 3.23 14.04 -7.75
CA SER A 310 4.62 13.64 -7.58
C SER A 310 5.57 14.84 -7.71
N ALA A 311 6.55 14.94 -6.83
CA ALA A 311 7.61 15.94 -6.93
C ALA A 311 8.65 15.63 -8.01
N VAL A 312 8.56 14.47 -8.64
CA VAL A 312 9.54 14.00 -9.64
C VAL A 312 8.81 13.68 -10.93
N VAL A 313 9.40 14.08 -12.03
CA VAL A 313 8.90 13.83 -13.40
C VAL A 313 8.88 12.33 -13.72
N PRO A 314 7.88 11.84 -14.46
CA PRO A 314 6.68 12.55 -14.90
C PRO A 314 5.78 12.95 -13.75
N TYR A 315 5.22 14.17 -13.80
CA TYR A 315 4.34 14.67 -12.76
C TYR A 315 2.99 13.96 -12.85
N GLU A 316 2.74 13.03 -11.95
CA GLU A 316 1.51 12.23 -11.87
C GLU A 316 0.86 12.34 -10.50
N PRO A 317 -0.44 12.06 -10.37
CA PRO A 317 -1.10 11.93 -9.07
C PRO A 317 -0.37 10.93 -8.17
N LEU A 318 -0.33 11.20 -6.88
CA LEU A 318 0.34 10.32 -5.92
C LEU A 318 -0.32 8.94 -5.85
N LYS A 319 0.49 7.93 -5.53
CA LYS A 319 0.02 6.57 -5.20
C LYS A 319 -0.13 6.41 -3.68
N VAL A 320 -1.02 5.52 -3.24
CA VAL A 320 -1.24 5.25 -1.79
C VAL A 320 0.06 4.87 -1.08
N GLN A 321 0.96 4.16 -1.75
CA GLN A 321 2.27 3.82 -1.22
C GLN A 321 3.10 5.05 -0.86
N THR A 322 2.99 6.13 -1.62
CA THR A 322 3.69 7.39 -1.35
C THR A 322 3.21 8.00 -0.02
N ILE A 323 1.89 7.98 0.24
CA ILE A 323 1.35 8.45 1.53
C ILE A 323 1.92 7.64 2.70
N ARG A 324 1.98 6.30 2.56
CA ARG A 324 2.58 5.43 3.59
C ARG A 324 4.06 5.72 3.80
N TRP A 325 4.78 6.02 2.73
CA TRP A 325 6.19 6.39 2.81
C TRP A 325 6.38 7.75 3.51
N ILE A 326 5.52 8.75 3.21
CA ILE A 326 5.53 10.06 3.89
C ILE A 326 5.28 9.89 5.39
N VAL A 327 4.27 9.12 5.78
CA VAL A 327 4.01 8.83 7.20
C VAL A 327 5.22 8.18 7.88
N ARG A 328 5.84 7.18 7.22
CA ARG A 328 7.05 6.53 7.75
C ARG A 328 8.21 7.51 7.89
N LYS A 329 8.42 8.39 6.89
CA LYS A 329 9.43 9.43 6.93
C LYS A 329 9.21 10.37 8.11
N VAL A 330 7.99 10.84 8.32
CA VAL A 330 7.62 11.73 9.42
C VAL A 330 7.84 11.06 10.78
N PHE A 331 7.43 9.79 10.93
CA PHE A 331 7.66 9.03 12.17
C PHE A 331 9.14 8.86 12.47
N GLY A 332 9.95 8.57 11.44
CA GLY A 332 11.41 8.48 11.59
C GLY A 332 12.04 9.82 12.01
N LEU A 333 11.62 10.93 11.39
CA LEU A 333 12.13 12.26 11.74
C LEU A 333 11.67 12.74 13.14
N ALA A 334 10.44 12.40 13.54
CA ALA A 334 9.92 12.66 14.87
C ALA A 334 10.43 11.69 15.95
N ASN A 335 11.21 10.70 15.56
CA ASN A 335 11.74 9.63 16.42
C ASN A 335 10.64 8.92 17.24
N ILE A 336 9.56 8.54 16.57
CA ILE A 336 8.42 7.81 17.16
C ILE A 336 8.27 6.45 16.49
N ARG A 337 7.79 5.45 17.23
CA ARG A 337 7.49 4.09 16.73
C ARG A 337 8.65 3.45 15.95
N MET A 338 9.83 3.46 16.57
CA MET A 338 11.07 2.96 15.96
C MET A 338 11.32 1.47 16.20
N ASN A 339 10.52 0.82 17.06
CA ASN A 339 10.73 -0.59 17.40
C ASN A 339 10.18 -1.53 16.31
N LYS A 340 10.81 -2.70 16.20
CA LYS A 340 10.32 -3.77 15.34
C LYS A 340 8.96 -4.26 15.87
N GLY A 341 7.91 -4.11 15.05
CA GLY A 341 6.53 -4.48 15.42
C GLY A 341 5.61 -3.30 15.70
N ASP A 342 6.14 -2.09 15.85
CA ASP A 342 5.32 -0.89 15.96
C ASP A 342 4.49 -0.69 14.70
N ARG A 343 3.21 -0.39 14.88
CA ARG A 343 2.36 -0.05 13.74
C ARG A 343 2.71 1.33 13.22
N ILE A 344 2.92 1.42 11.90
CA ILE A 344 3.14 2.68 11.18
C ILE A 344 2.12 2.74 10.04
N GLY A 345 1.31 3.80 9.99
CA GLY A 345 0.37 3.98 8.89
C GLY A 345 -0.68 5.06 9.13
N THR A 346 -1.39 5.41 8.05
CA THR A 346 -2.41 6.48 8.05
C THR A 346 -3.58 6.22 9.00
N HIS A 347 -3.89 4.95 9.28
CA HIS A 347 -5.00 4.61 10.17
C HIS A 347 -4.77 5.04 11.63
N LEU A 348 -3.52 5.20 12.07
CA LEU A 348 -3.21 5.65 13.43
C LEU A 348 -3.75 7.06 13.70
N PHE A 349 -3.65 7.96 12.71
CA PHE A 349 -4.21 9.31 12.79
C PHE A 349 -5.73 9.27 12.94
N ARG A 350 -6.38 8.44 12.13
CA ARG A 350 -7.82 8.25 12.17
C ARG A 350 -8.28 7.64 13.49
N HIS A 351 -7.55 6.65 14.02
CA HIS A 351 -7.83 6.06 15.32
C HIS A 351 -7.69 7.09 16.44
N HIS A 352 -6.62 7.90 16.42
CA HIS A 352 -6.42 9.00 17.37
C HIS A 352 -7.59 9.99 17.32
N LEU A 353 -7.95 10.48 16.13
CA LEU A 353 -9.08 11.41 15.99
C LEU A 353 -10.39 10.80 16.51
N THR A 354 -10.64 9.53 16.23
CA THR A 354 -11.85 8.84 16.70
C THR A 354 -11.93 8.82 18.23
N VAL A 355 -10.83 8.47 18.89
CA VAL A 355 -10.78 8.42 20.37
C VAL A 355 -10.91 9.83 20.95
N LYS A 356 -10.25 10.83 20.36
CA LYS A 356 -10.39 12.23 20.80
C LYS A 356 -11.81 12.77 20.66
N LEU A 357 -12.56 12.35 19.64
CA LEU A 357 -13.98 12.71 19.50
C LEU A 357 -14.84 11.99 20.56
N LEU A 358 -14.53 10.74 20.88
CA LEU A 358 -15.20 10.00 21.96
C LEU A 358 -14.93 10.64 23.33
N GLU A 359 -13.68 10.97 23.64
CA GLU A 359 -13.28 11.68 24.87
C GLU A 359 -13.96 13.05 25.05
N LYS A 360 -14.49 13.61 23.97
CA LYS A 360 -15.25 14.88 23.97
C LYS A 360 -16.76 14.66 23.88
N ASP A 361 -17.27 13.52 24.27
CA ASP A 361 -18.70 13.18 24.27
C ASP A 361 -19.40 13.31 22.92
N THR A 362 -18.64 13.22 21.81
CA THR A 362 -19.25 13.28 20.48
C THR A 362 -20.05 12.02 20.21
N ALA A 363 -21.32 12.17 19.87
CA ALA A 363 -22.23 11.06 19.64
C ALA A 363 -21.71 10.12 18.52
N LEU A 364 -21.79 8.80 18.74
CA LEU A 364 -21.30 7.77 17.81
C LEU A 364 -21.78 7.94 16.36
N PRO A 365 -23.06 8.31 16.09
CA PRO A 365 -23.51 8.58 14.72
C PRO A 365 -22.76 9.74 14.08
N VAL A 366 -22.44 10.80 14.84
CA VAL A 366 -21.68 11.97 14.34
C VAL A 366 -20.26 11.55 13.99
N ILE A 367 -19.58 10.82 14.87
CA ILE A 367 -18.24 10.26 14.62
C ILE A 367 -18.27 9.38 13.35
N SER A 368 -19.28 8.51 13.24
CA SER A 368 -19.46 7.63 12.09
C SER A 368 -19.62 8.43 10.79
N ASN A 369 -20.35 9.54 10.82
CA ASN A 369 -20.53 10.43 9.68
C ASN A 369 -19.24 11.17 9.31
N ILE A 370 -18.55 11.79 10.29
CA ILE A 370 -17.26 12.47 10.09
C ILE A 370 -16.25 11.54 9.43
N LEU A 371 -16.22 10.29 9.87
CA LEU A 371 -15.31 9.30 9.33
C LEU A 371 -15.84 8.63 8.04
N GLY A 372 -17.10 8.86 7.65
CA GLY A 372 -17.73 8.23 6.49
C GLY A 372 -17.79 6.70 6.61
N HIS A 373 -18.25 6.21 7.75
CA HIS A 373 -18.50 4.79 7.95
C HIS A 373 -19.84 4.39 7.31
N THR A 374 -19.90 3.17 6.75
CA THR A 374 -21.15 2.62 6.21
C THR A 374 -22.00 1.94 7.27
N SER A 375 -21.35 1.47 8.35
CA SER A 375 -21.99 0.80 9.48
C SER A 375 -21.62 1.49 10.78
N PRO A 376 -22.59 1.80 11.65
CA PRO A 376 -22.34 2.30 13.00
C PRO A 376 -21.42 1.37 13.81
N LYS A 377 -21.53 0.06 13.61
CA LYS A 377 -20.67 -0.96 14.25
C LYS A 377 -19.18 -0.79 13.95
N SER A 378 -18.81 0.04 12.94
CA SER A 378 -17.41 0.34 12.67
C SER A 378 -16.73 1.16 13.77
N VAL A 379 -17.51 1.77 14.67
CA VAL A 379 -17.01 2.52 15.83
C VAL A 379 -16.93 1.65 17.08
N ASP A 380 -17.66 0.53 17.15
CA ASP A 380 -17.68 -0.38 18.31
C ASP A 380 -16.29 -0.77 18.83
N PRO A 381 -15.29 -1.06 17.95
CA PRO A 381 -13.95 -1.40 18.44
C PRO A 381 -13.30 -0.31 19.27
N TYR A 382 -13.69 0.96 19.10
CA TYR A 382 -13.11 2.09 19.85
C TYR A 382 -13.75 2.25 21.24
N LEU A 383 -14.96 1.75 21.45
CA LEU A 383 -15.60 1.78 22.75
C LEU A 383 -14.79 1.02 23.81
N HIS A 384 -14.05 -0.01 23.38
CA HIS A 384 -13.16 -0.74 24.28
C HIS A 384 -11.89 0.03 24.66
N THR A 385 -11.57 1.12 23.99
CA THR A 385 -10.42 1.99 24.28
C THR A 385 -10.83 3.26 25.02
N ASP A 386 -12.10 3.47 25.21
CA ASP A 386 -12.68 4.60 25.93
C ASP A 386 -12.66 4.35 27.44
N PHE A 387 -11.47 4.39 28.01
CA PHE A 387 -11.29 4.15 29.45
C PHE A 387 -11.95 5.21 30.33
N HIS A 388 -12.22 6.42 29.81
CA HIS A 388 -12.89 7.48 30.58
C HIS A 388 -14.32 7.06 30.92
N HIS A 389 -15.14 6.78 29.92
CA HIS A 389 -16.52 6.35 30.11
C HIS A 389 -16.64 4.94 30.70
N LEU A 390 -15.67 4.04 30.42
CA LEU A 390 -15.65 2.71 31.07
C LEU A 390 -15.44 2.81 32.57
N LYS A 391 -14.67 3.79 33.08
CA LYS A 391 -14.52 4.05 34.51
C LYS A 391 -15.80 4.56 35.13
N GLU A 392 -16.57 5.39 34.44
CA GLU A 392 -17.87 5.87 34.92
C GLU A 392 -18.92 4.75 35.02
N CYS A 393 -18.80 3.74 34.15
CA CYS A 393 -19.63 2.53 34.20
C CYS A 393 -19.22 1.55 35.33
N ALA A 394 -18.05 1.74 35.95
CA ALA A 394 -17.57 0.87 36.98
C ALA A 394 -18.45 1.06 38.24
N LEU A 395 -18.99 -0.04 38.74
CA LEU A 395 -19.69 -0.01 40.02
C LEU A 395 -18.73 0.40 41.13
N SER A 396 -19.16 1.32 42.00
CA SER A 396 -18.39 1.67 43.20
C SER A 396 -18.23 0.42 44.07
N ILE A 397 -17.00 0.08 44.39
CA ILE A 397 -16.67 -0.99 45.30
C ILE A 397 -16.64 -0.51 46.76
N GLU A 398 -16.91 0.76 47.05
CA GLU A 398 -16.91 1.34 48.42
C GLU A 398 -17.93 0.67 49.29
N SER A 399 -19.07 0.23 48.73
CA SER A 399 -20.10 -0.52 49.43
C SER A 399 -19.74 -2.00 49.65
N TYR A 400 -18.66 -2.47 49.05
CA TYR A 400 -18.18 -3.86 49.14
C TYR A 400 -16.71 -3.87 49.60
N PRO A 401 -16.43 -3.50 50.85
CA PRO A 401 -15.05 -3.50 51.34
C PRO A 401 -14.46 -4.91 51.23
N VAL A 402 -13.25 -5.00 50.69
CA VAL A 402 -12.48 -6.24 50.61
C VAL A 402 -12.40 -6.84 52.03
N ARG A 403 -12.86 -8.07 52.23
CA ARG A 403 -12.69 -8.76 53.50
C ARG A 403 -11.17 -8.88 53.77
N LYS A 404 -10.73 -8.35 54.93
CA LYS A 404 -9.35 -8.52 55.37
C LYS A 404 -9.02 -10.02 55.36
N GLY A 405 -7.95 -10.40 54.77
CA GLY A 405 -7.44 -11.79 54.73
C GLY A 405 -7.56 -12.53 53.40
N VAL A 406 -8.21 -11.97 52.36
CA VAL A 406 -8.29 -12.66 51.02
C VAL A 406 -7.00 -12.55 50.22
N PHE A 407 -6.16 -11.57 50.51
CA PHE A 407 -4.87 -11.32 49.85
C PHE A 407 -3.70 -11.12 50.83
N ASP A 408 -3.89 -11.38 52.11
CA ASP A 408 -2.76 -11.44 53.05
C ASP A 408 -2.03 -12.75 52.78
N ILE A 409 -0.98 -12.67 51.99
CA ILE A 409 0.01 -13.75 51.82
C ILE A 409 1.01 -13.50 52.94
N ASP A 410 1.03 -14.39 53.94
CA ASP A 410 2.11 -14.46 54.96
C ASP A 410 3.46 -14.73 54.34
#